data_f32eff48d73f1fc732211e8cfc1b2cb8
#
_entry.id   f32eff48d73f1fc732211e8cfc1b2cb8
#
_cell.length_a   1.000
_cell.length_b   1.000
_cell.length_c   1.000
_cell.angle_alpha   90.00
_cell.angle_beta   90.00
_cell.angle_gamma   90.00
#
_symmetry.space_group_name_H-M   'P 1'
#
loop_
_entity.id
_entity.type
_entity.pdbx_description
1 polymer ?
#
loop_
_entity_poly.entity_id
_entity_poly.type
_entity_poly.pdbx_seq_one_letter_code
_entity_poly.pdbx_strand_id
1 'polypeptide(L)'
;VIIVNTCGFIDAAKKESIDAMIEAARYKSDGVCKAVVGVGCMIERHKSELVEALPEVDLFLGASESGRLAQELTERGIAGGDPVAMHPGVRIYTGDLPHIRYLKISEGCDHGCAFCAIPLMRGRHRSFGLDEIVREAQLLELQGAREVSLVAQDLAHYGRDRRDGVRLPELLEALVKETSISWFRNLYLYSAGITPRLLEVIAAEPRILRYLDMPMQHASD
;
A
#
# COMPACT_ATOMS: atom_id res chain seq x y z
N VAL A 1 -3.71 -22.79 -3.87
CA VAL A 1 -4.41 -21.71 -3.18
C VAL A 1 -4.62 -20.54 -4.13
N ILE A 2 -5.81 -19.99 -4.16
CA ILE A 2 -6.10 -18.76 -4.90
C ILE A 2 -6.32 -17.65 -3.86
N ILE A 3 -5.62 -16.53 -4.03
CA ILE A 3 -5.73 -15.37 -3.14
C ILE A 3 -6.32 -14.22 -3.95
N VAL A 4 -7.48 -13.71 -3.52
CA VAL A 4 -8.15 -12.57 -4.15
C VAL A 4 -7.91 -11.32 -3.30
N ASN A 5 -7.13 -10.38 -3.84
CA ASN A 5 -6.91 -9.09 -3.20
C ASN A 5 -8.06 -8.13 -3.55
N THR A 6 -8.81 -7.71 -2.55
CA THR A 6 -10.08 -7.01 -2.71
C THR A 6 -9.98 -5.51 -2.51
N CYS A 7 -10.78 -4.75 -3.27
CA CYS A 7 -10.97 -3.32 -3.09
C CYS A 7 -12.36 -3.02 -2.51
N GLY A 8 -12.41 -2.23 -1.45
CA GLY A 8 -13.66 -1.83 -0.77
C GLY A 8 -14.07 -0.37 -0.99
N PHE A 9 -13.42 0.34 -1.94
CA PHE A 9 -13.56 1.77 -2.08
C PHE A 9 -14.80 2.20 -2.86
N ILE A 10 -15.05 1.58 -4.02
CA ILE A 10 -16.22 1.86 -4.87
C ILE A 10 -17.04 0.60 -5.09
N ASP A 11 -18.34 0.75 -5.36
CA ASP A 11 -19.24 -0.40 -5.50
C ASP A 11 -18.91 -1.31 -6.69
N ALA A 12 -18.42 -0.74 -7.80
CA ALA A 12 -17.95 -1.51 -8.93
C ALA A 12 -16.80 -2.45 -8.55
N ALA A 13 -15.80 -1.96 -7.77
CA ALA A 13 -14.68 -2.77 -7.32
C ALA A 13 -15.09 -3.80 -6.26
N LYS A 14 -16.09 -3.49 -5.42
CA LYS A 14 -16.66 -4.49 -4.49
C LYS A 14 -17.30 -5.64 -5.27
N LYS A 15 -18.13 -5.31 -6.26
CA LYS A 15 -18.77 -6.31 -7.11
C LYS A 15 -17.74 -7.19 -7.82
N GLU A 16 -16.74 -6.59 -8.46
CA GLU A 16 -15.64 -7.32 -9.11
C GLU A 16 -14.92 -8.25 -8.13
N SER A 17 -14.64 -7.79 -6.92
CA SER A 17 -13.99 -8.58 -5.87
C SER A 17 -14.84 -9.79 -5.44
N ILE A 18 -16.16 -9.62 -5.31
CA ILE A 18 -17.09 -10.71 -4.99
C ILE A 18 -17.17 -11.70 -6.15
N ASP A 19 -17.35 -11.21 -7.37
CA ASP A 19 -17.41 -12.05 -8.57
C ASP A 19 -16.13 -12.88 -8.74
N ALA A 20 -14.95 -12.28 -8.49
CA ALA A 20 -13.67 -12.98 -8.53
C ALA A 20 -13.53 -14.05 -7.46
N MET A 21 -14.03 -13.82 -6.24
CA MET A 21 -14.03 -14.85 -5.18
C MET A 21 -14.97 -16.01 -5.52
N ILE A 22 -16.15 -15.74 -6.08
CA ILE A 22 -17.10 -16.77 -6.53
C ILE A 22 -16.49 -17.58 -7.68
N GLU A 23 -15.85 -16.92 -8.65
CA GLU A 23 -15.17 -17.61 -9.74
C GLU A 23 -14.01 -18.48 -9.20
N ALA A 24 -13.18 -17.94 -8.29
CA ALA A 24 -12.10 -18.68 -7.67
C ALA A 24 -12.60 -19.94 -6.92
N ALA A 25 -13.77 -19.87 -6.28
CA ALA A 25 -14.37 -20.99 -5.56
C ALA A 25 -14.72 -22.18 -6.49
N ARG A 26 -15.04 -21.92 -7.76
CA ARG A 26 -15.31 -23.00 -8.74
C ARG A 26 -14.11 -23.88 -8.97
N TYR A 27 -12.89 -23.34 -8.89
CA TYR A 27 -11.65 -24.16 -9.03
C TYR A 27 -11.41 -25.12 -7.87
N LYS A 28 -12.19 -25.05 -6.77
CA LYS A 28 -12.18 -26.05 -5.70
C LYS A 28 -12.94 -27.31 -6.12
N SER A 29 -14.03 -27.14 -6.88
CA SER A 29 -14.86 -28.25 -7.36
C SER A 29 -14.30 -28.85 -8.65
N ASP A 30 -13.86 -28.00 -9.57
CA ASP A 30 -13.52 -28.38 -10.94
C ASP A 30 -12.00 -28.48 -11.21
N GLY A 31 -11.19 -28.19 -10.20
CA GLY A 31 -9.74 -28.12 -10.33
C GLY A 31 -8.95 -28.62 -9.12
N VAL A 32 -7.72 -28.14 -9.02
CA VAL A 32 -6.76 -28.53 -7.96
C VAL A 32 -6.63 -27.47 -6.85
N CYS A 33 -7.52 -26.48 -6.81
CA CYS A 33 -7.49 -25.44 -5.79
C CYS A 33 -7.90 -26.01 -4.43
N LYS A 34 -7.01 -25.91 -3.45
CA LYS A 34 -7.26 -26.42 -2.08
C LYS A 34 -7.97 -25.40 -1.19
N ALA A 35 -7.79 -24.10 -1.46
CA ALA A 35 -8.41 -23.04 -0.69
C ALA A 35 -8.49 -21.73 -1.48
N VAL A 36 -9.53 -20.94 -1.20
CA VAL A 36 -9.72 -19.58 -1.65
C VAL A 36 -9.63 -18.64 -0.48
N VAL A 37 -8.83 -17.59 -0.62
CA VAL A 37 -8.58 -16.60 0.43
C VAL A 37 -8.94 -15.20 -0.08
N GLY A 38 -9.83 -14.51 0.61
CA GLY A 38 -10.11 -13.10 0.39
C GLY A 38 -9.22 -12.23 1.29
N VAL A 39 -8.50 -11.26 0.71
CA VAL A 39 -7.67 -10.31 1.47
C VAL A 39 -7.99 -8.87 1.07
N GLY A 40 -7.69 -7.90 1.93
CA GLY A 40 -7.67 -6.50 1.55
C GLY A 40 -8.78 -5.62 2.14
N CYS A 41 -9.01 -4.46 1.49
CA CYS A 41 -9.82 -3.38 2.06
C CYS A 41 -11.32 -3.69 2.17
N MET A 42 -11.87 -4.47 1.24
CA MET A 42 -13.26 -4.87 1.33
C MET A 42 -13.47 -5.80 2.54
N ILE A 43 -12.55 -6.74 2.73
CA ILE A 43 -12.60 -7.66 3.87
C ILE A 43 -12.46 -6.90 5.20
N GLU A 44 -11.56 -5.93 5.29
CA GLU A 44 -11.41 -5.10 6.50
C GLU A 44 -12.73 -4.48 6.94
N ARG A 45 -13.53 -4.05 5.97
CA ARG A 45 -14.76 -3.30 6.23
C ARG A 45 -15.99 -4.18 6.41
N HIS A 46 -16.07 -5.31 5.70
CA HIS A 46 -17.29 -6.12 5.55
C HIS A 46 -17.08 -7.60 5.91
N LYS A 47 -16.06 -7.91 6.74
CA LYS A 47 -15.67 -9.30 7.04
C LYS A 47 -16.83 -10.18 7.51
N SER A 48 -17.63 -9.70 8.46
CA SER A 48 -18.74 -10.49 9.02
C SER A 48 -19.80 -10.83 7.97
N GLU A 49 -20.18 -9.85 7.16
CA GLU A 49 -21.17 -10.01 6.08
C GLU A 49 -20.66 -11.00 5.02
N LEU A 50 -19.36 -10.90 4.67
CA LEU A 50 -18.75 -11.75 3.65
C LEU A 50 -18.56 -13.19 4.11
N VAL A 51 -18.25 -13.43 5.37
CA VAL A 51 -18.18 -14.79 5.94
C VAL A 51 -19.53 -15.50 5.84
N GLU A 52 -20.63 -14.79 6.07
CA GLU A 52 -21.97 -15.35 5.95
C GLU A 52 -22.41 -15.52 4.49
N ALA A 53 -22.07 -14.58 3.62
CA ALA A 53 -22.51 -14.56 2.23
C ALA A 53 -21.72 -15.46 1.29
N LEU A 54 -20.43 -15.76 1.62
CA LEU A 54 -19.52 -16.52 0.78
C LEU A 54 -18.86 -17.67 1.57
N PRO A 55 -19.66 -18.67 2.00
CA PRO A 55 -19.16 -19.81 2.80
C PRO A 55 -18.15 -20.69 2.04
N GLU A 56 -18.06 -20.58 0.73
CA GLU A 56 -17.09 -21.26 -0.12
C GLU A 56 -15.67 -20.66 -0.03
N VAL A 57 -15.49 -19.48 0.52
CA VAL A 57 -14.18 -18.85 0.77
C VAL A 57 -13.64 -19.32 2.13
N ASP A 58 -12.45 -19.89 2.15
CA ASP A 58 -11.91 -20.58 3.33
C ASP A 58 -11.32 -19.64 4.39
N LEU A 59 -10.87 -18.44 3.97
CA LEU A 59 -10.21 -17.48 4.85
C LEU A 59 -10.45 -16.05 4.39
N PHE A 60 -10.76 -15.18 5.33
CA PHE A 60 -10.87 -13.74 5.10
C PHE A 60 -9.90 -12.98 6.02
N LEU A 61 -8.98 -12.21 5.41
CA LEU A 61 -8.02 -11.35 6.11
C LEU A 61 -8.18 -9.89 5.68
N GLY A 62 -8.44 -9.02 6.64
CA GLY A 62 -8.46 -7.58 6.40
C GLY A 62 -7.11 -7.04 5.92
N ALA A 63 -7.11 -5.78 5.47
CA ALA A 63 -5.88 -5.12 5.04
C ALA A 63 -4.84 -5.04 6.17
N SER A 64 -5.29 -4.86 7.42
CA SER A 64 -4.46 -4.85 8.63
C SER A 64 -3.89 -6.23 8.99
N GLU A 65 -4.57 -7.31 8.58
CA GLU A 65 -4.21 -8.69 8.88
C GLU A 65 -3.37 -9.36 7.76
N SER A 66 -3.18 -8.69 6.62
CA SER A 66 -2.53 -9.27 5.43
C SER A 66 -1.12 -9.83 5.68
N GLY A 67 -0.39 -9.25 6.63
CA GLY A 67 0.92 -9.76 7.05
C GLY A 67 0.90 -11.16 7.71
N ARG A 68 -0.28 -11.62 8.16
CA ARG A 68 -0.46 -12.93 8.79
C ARG A 68 -0.82 -14.03 7.80
N LEU A 69 -0.98 -13.70 6.52
CA LEU A 69 -1.46 -14.63 5.50
C LEU A 69 -0.66 -15.96 5.48
N ALA A 70 0.66 -15.88 5.44
CA ALA A 70 1.51 -17.08 5.40
C ALA A 70 1.35 -17.95 6.66
N GLN A 71 1.29 -17.32 7.82
CA GLN A 71 1.08 -18.00 9.10
C GLN A 71 -0.29 -18.70 9.12
N GLU A 72 -1.37 -18.01 8.78
CA GLU A 72 -2.74 -18.55 8.75
C GLU A 72 -2.87 -19.74 7.78
N LEU A 73 -2.22 -19.66 6.61
CA LEU A 73 -2.22 -20.78 5.65
C LEU A 73 -1.48 -22.00 6.20
N THR A 74 -0.39 -21.81 6.92
CA THR A 74 0.40 -22.89 7.53
C THR A 74 -0.35 -23.52 8.71
N GLU A 75 -0.90 -22.72 9.62
CA GLU A 75 -1.66 -23.17 10.79
C GLU A 75 -2.90 -23.98 10.39
N ARG A 76 -3.52 -23.66 9.26
CA ARG A 76 -4.67 -24.39 8.71
C ARG A 76 -4.29 -25.61 7.87
N GLY A 77 -2.99 -25.88 7.69
CA GLY A 77 -2.50 -26.99 6.86
C GLY A 77 -2.79 -26.81 5.36
N ILE A 78 -3.10 -25.60 4.92
CA ILE A 78 -3.40 -25.27 3.52
C ILE A 78 -2.10 -25.15 2.72
N ALA A 79 -1.08 -24.53 3.29
CA ALA A 79 0.28 -24.48 2.74
C ALA A 79 1.22 -25.29 3.63
N GLY A 80 2.08 -26.11 3.00
CA GLY A 80 3.13 -26.85 3.72
C GLY A 80 4.45 -26.08 3.71
N GLY A 81 5.25 -26.26 4.77
CA GLY A 81 6.57 -25.65 4.94
C GLY A 81 6.58 -24.59 6.03
N ASP A 82 7.78 -24.30 6.56
CA ASP A 82 7.95 -23.15 7.44
C ASP A 82 7.58 -21.88 6.67
N PRO A 83 6.77 -20.99 7.25
CA PRO A 83 6.54 -19.70 6.63
C PRO A 83 7.90 -19.04 6.48
N VAL A 84 8.36 -18.95 5.25
CA VAL A 84 9.56 -18.15 4.94
C VAL A 84 9.23 -16.77 5.45
N ALA A 85 9.87 -16.36 6.53
CA ALA A 85 9.78 -15.02 7.01
C ALA A 85 10.24 -14.13 5.84
N MET A 86 9.29 -13.62 5.10
CA MET A 86 9.59 -12.61 4.08
C MET A 86 10.29 -11.49 4.82
N HIS A 87 11.58 -11.37 4.64
CA HIS A 87 12.31 -10.26 5.17
C HIS A 87 11.59 -8.98 4.73
N PRO A 88 11.24 -8.08 5.66
CA PRO A 88 10.78 -6.76 5.27
C PRO A 88 11.81 -6.21 4.28
N GLY A 89 11.41 -5.94 3.05
CA GLY A 89 12.31 -5.46 2.00
C GLY A 89 12.56 -6.42 0.83
N VAL A 90 12.18 -7.71 0.92
CA VAL A 90 12.17 -8.56 -0.27
C VAL A 90 10.78 -8.44 -0.91
N ARG A 91 10.64 -7.52 -1.86
CA ARG A 91 9.46 -7.45 -2.72
C ARG A 91 9.77 -8.08 -4.07
N ILE A 92 8.91 -9.01 -4.48
CA ILE A 92 8.95 -9.53 -5.85
C ILE A 92 8.02 -8.66 -6.69
N TYR A 93 8.59 -7.97 -7.66
CA TYR A 93 7.84 -7.18 -8.60
C TYR A 93 7.63 -7.97 -9.88
N THR A 94 6.37 -8.17 -10.24
CA THR A 94 5.96 -8.86 -11.47
C THR A 94 5.48 -7.90 -12.56
N GLY A 95 5.63 -6.59 -12.34
CA GLY A 95 5.18 -5.57 -13.27
C GLY A 95 6.05 -5.46 -14.52
N ASP A 96 5.44 -5.05 -15.63
CA ASP A 96 6.05 -4.97 -16.97
C ASP A 96 7.15 -3.90 -17.08
N LEU A 97 7.21 -2.94 -16.15
CA LEU A 97 8.17 -1.83 -16.15
C LEU A 97 9.19 -1.98 -15.01
N PRO A 98 10.27 -2.73 -15.19
CA PRO A 98 11.24 -3.02 -14.11
C PRO A 98 11.95 -1.77 -13.58
N HIS A 99 11.99 -0.70 -14.33
CA HIS A 99 12.65 0.55 -13.96
C HIS A 99 11.76 1.52 -13.15
N ILE A 100 10.45 1.26 -13.05
CA ILE A 100 9.50 2.05 -12.23
C ILE A 100 9.08 1.22 -11.01
N ARG A 101 9.19 1.78 -9.82
CA ARG A 101 8.80 1.13 -8.57
C ARG A 101 7.98 2.07 -7.69
N TYR A 102 7.22 1.47 -6.78
CA TYR A 102 6.44 2.20 -5.79
C TYR A 102 7.03 1.95 -4.40
N LEU A 103 7.20 3.02 -3.65
CA LEU A 103 7.72 2.99 -2.28
C LEU A 103 6.67 3.59 -1.34
N LYS A 104 6.10 2.76 -0.51
CA LYS A 104 5.10 3.17 0.45
C LYS A 104 5.78 3.74 1.69
N ILE A 105 5.47 4.98 2.05
CA ILE A 105 6.11 5.68 3.16
C ILE A 105 5.23 5.80 4.41
N SER A 106 3.92 5.65 4.24
CA SER A 106 2.96 5.62 5.36
C SER A 106 1.70 4.86 5.00
N GLU A 107 0.88 4.54 6.00
CA GLU A 107 -0.41 3.88 5.87
C GLU A 107 -1.45 4.63 6.67
N GLY A 108 -2.71 4.62 6.21
CA GLY A 108 -3.84 5.23 6.91
C GLY A 108 -3.93 6.75 6.74
N CYS A 109 -5.00 7.33 7.27
CA CYS A 109 -5.28 8.75 7.11
C CYS A 109 -6.08 9.29 8.31
N ASP A 110 -5.66 10.42 8.84
CA ASP A 110 -6.33 11.11 9.96
C ASP A 110 -7.22 12.27 9.48
N HIS A 111 -7.33 12.49 8.15
CA HIS A 111 -8.27 13.48 7.62
C HIS A 111 -9.72 13.03 7.83
N GLY A 112 -10.53 13.89 8.43
CA GLY A 112 -11.94 13.62 8.75
C GLY A 112 -12.90 13.90 7.59
N CYS A 113 -12.56 13.57 6.34
CA CYS A 113 -13.40 13.81 5.18
C CYS A 113 -14.70 13.02 5.28
N ALA A 114 -15.86 13.70 5.25
CA ALA A 114 -17.17 13.10 5.50
C ALA A 114 -17.56 11.95 4.53
N PHE A 115 -17.01 11.96 3.33
CA PHE A 115 -17.30 10.95 2.28
C PHE A 115 -16.26 9.83 2.20
N CYS A 116 -15.16 9.91 2.96
CA CYS A 116 -14.01 9.04 2.77
C CYS A 116 -14.02 7.84 3.73
N ALA A 117 -13.95 6.64 3.16
CA ALA A 117 -13.88 5.39 3.92
C ALA A 117 -12.45 4.94 4.25
N ILE A 118 -11.42 5.68 3.87
CA ILE A 118 -10.01 5.30 4.11
C ILE A 118 -9.72 5.01 5.58
N PRO A 119 -10.13 5.85 6.57
CA PRO A 119 -9.88 5.55 7.97
C PRO A 119 -10.48 4.23 8.45
N LEU A 120 -11.62 3.81 7.86
CA LEU A 120 -12.27 2.54 8.18
C LEU A 120 -11.58 1.32 7.55
N MET A 121 -10.79 1.53 6.49
CA MET A 121 -10.13 0.45 5.72
C MET A 121 -8.64 0.35 5.99
N ARG A 122 -7.98 1.47 6.30
CA ARG A 122 -6.52 1.57 6.45
C ARG A 122 -6.12 2.08 7.84
N GLY A 123 -7.10 2.42 8.67
CA GLY A 123 -6.87 2.92 10.01
C GLY A 123 -6.31 4.35 10.04
N ARG A 124 -5.82 4.72 11.23
CA ARG A 124 -5.17 6.02 11.46
C ARG A 124 -3.82 6.11 10.74
N HIS A 125 -3.41 7.33 10.47
CA HIS A 125 -2.11 7.59 9.84
C HIS A 125 -0.95 7.02 10.67
N ARG A 126 -0.06 6.29 10.00
CA ARG A 126 1.16 5.74 10.58
C ARG A 126 2.31 5.81 9.57
N SER A 127 3.31 6.60 9.87
CA SER A 127 4.54 6.74 9.07
C SER A 127 5.50 5.58 9.33
N PHE A 128 6.13 5.07 8.27
CA PHE A 128 7.23 4.10 8.40
C PHE A 128 8.51 4.81 8.82
N GLY A 129 9.46 4.07 9.38
CA GLY A 129 10.74 4.63 9.84
C GLY A 129 11.60 5.11 8.67
N LEU A 130 12.35 6.20 8.89
CA LEU A 130 13.27 6.73 7.88
C LEU A 130 14.23 5.65 7.38
N ASP A 131 14.90 4.94 8.29
CA ASP A 131 15.86 3.90 7.94
C ASP A 131 15.22 2.70 7.23
N GLU A 132 13.95 2.40 7.53
CA GLU A 132 13.18 1.34 6.85
C GLU A 132 12.93 1.73 5.39
N ILE A 133 12.47 2.95 5.17
CA ILE A 133 12.16 3.48 3.83
C ILE A 133 13.45 3.60 2.99
N VAL A 134 14.53 4.09 3.58
CA VAL A 134 15.82 4.21 2.88
C VAL A 134 16.35 2.83 2.48
N ARG A 135 16.33 1.85 3.39
CA ARG A 135 16.74 0.47 3.06
C ARG A 135 15.89 -0.13 1.95
N GLU A 136 14.57 0.09 1.97
CA GLU A 136 13.69 -0.38 0.89
C GLU A 136 14.04 0.30 -0.44
N ALA A 137 14.31 1.61 -0.45
CA ALA A 137 14.74 2.33 -1.64
C ALA A 137 16.05 1.78 -2.22
N GLN A 138 17.03 1.48 -1.37
CA GLN A 138 18.29 0.86 -1.78
C GLN A 138 18.07 -0.54 -2.39
N LEU A 139 17.16 -1.34 -1.85
CA LEU A 139 16.79 -2.64 -2.43
C LEU A 139 16.12 -2.49 -3.80
N LEU A 140 15.25 -1.47 -3.95
CA LEU A 140 14.64 -1.16 -5.25
C LEU A 140 15.68 -0.74 -6.28
N GLU A 141 16.67 0.06 -5.87
CA GLU A 141 17.81 0.46 -6.71
C GLU A 141 18.62 -0.75 -7.18
N LEU A 142 18.96 -1.67 -6.27
CA LEU A 142 19.65 -2.92 -6.60
C LEU A 142 18.86 -3.80 -7.59
N GLN A 143 17.54 -3.72 -7.57
CA GLN A 143 16.65 -4.39 -8.53
C GLN A 143 16.47 -3.62 -9.85
N GLY A 144 17.18 -2.52 -10.05
CA GLY A 144 17.21 -1.76 -11.28
C GLY A 144 16.20 -0.62 -11.36
N ALA A 145 15.59 -0.21 -10.25
CA ALA A 145 14.70 0.95 -10.23
C ALA A 145 15.45 2.22 -10.67
N ARG A 146 14.83 2.98 -11.57
CA ARG A 146 15.29 4.29 -12.04
C ARG A 146 14.36 5.40 -11.63
N GLU A 147 13.07 5.11 -11.54
CA GLU A 147 12.04 5.97 -10.99
C GLU A 147 11.38 5.27 -9.79
N VAL A 148 11.27 5.99 -8.69
CA VAL A 148 10.53 5.55 -7.51
C VAL A 148 9.42 6.54 -7.22
N SER A 149 8.18 6.05 -7.33
CA SER A 149 7.00 6.81 -6.92
C SER A 149 6.73 6.58 -5.44
N LEU A 150 6.81 7.65 -4.64
CA LEU A 150 6.41 7.61 -3.24
C LEU A 150 4.89 7.57 -3.14
N VAL A 151 4.36 6.68 -2.33
CA VAL A 151 2.91 6.50 -2.18
C VAL A 151 2.49 6.50 -0.70
N ALA A 152 1.37 7.16 -0.45
CA ALA A 152 0.64 7.18 0.80
C ALA A 152 -0.80 7.63 0.54
N GLN A 153 -1.66 7.67 1.55
CA GLN A 153 -2.95 8.34 1.45
C GLN A 153 -2.81 9.88 1.48
N ASP A 154 -1.76 10.39 2.10
CA ASP A 154 -1.29 11.77 2.05
C ASP A 154 0.20 11.81 2.37
N LEU A 155 1.04 12.05 1.35
CA LEU A 155 2.50 12.17 1.53
C LEU A 155 2.88 13.36 2.41
N ALA A 156 2.15 14.48 2.30
CA ALA A 156 2.45 15.69 3.05
C ALA A 156 2.22 15.53 4.58
N HIS A 157 1.53 14.46 4.97
CA HIS A 157 1.31 14.11 6.37
C HIS A 157 2.45 13.28 6.98
N TYR A 158 3.39 12.78 6.17
CA TYR A 158 4.48 11.93 6.63
C TYR A 158 5.24 12.54 7.82
N GLY A 159 5.46 11.70 8.82
CA GLY A 159 6.20 12.02 10.03
C GLY A 159 5.44 12.79 11.10
N ARG A 160 4.20 13.27 10.85
CA ARG A 160 3.44 14.05 11.84
C ARG A 160 3.05 13.24 13.07
N ASP A 161 2.91 11.93 12.95
CA ASP A 161 2.68 10.97 14.03
C ASP A 161 3.97 10.62 14.81
N ARG A 162 5.13 11.04 14.31
CA ARG A 162 6.45 10.75 14.89
C ARG A 162 6.99 11.93 15.68
N ARG A 163 7.82 11.61 16.70
CA ARG A 163 8.43 12.62 17.59
C ARG A 163 9.90 12.92 17.24
N ASP A 164 10.41 12.32 16.16
CA ASP A 164 11.81 12.45 15.72
C ASP A 164 12.09 13.72 14.91
N GLY A 165 11.06 14.49 14.58
CA GLY A 165 11.18 15.70 13.78
C GLY A 165 11.31 15.47 12.27
N VAL A 166 11.44 14.22 11.83
CA VAL A 166 11.53 13.87 10.41
C VAL A 166 10.17 14.08 9.72
N ARG A 167 10.17 14.81 8.62
CA ARG A 167 9.00 15.09 7.76
C ARG A 167 9.34 14.71 6.32
N LEU A 168 8.40 14.93 5.40
CA LEU A 168 8.62 14.62 3.98
C LEU A 168 9.86 15.27 3.37
N PRO A 169 10.20 16.56 3.64
CA PRO A 169 11.44 17.15 3.13
C PRO A 169 12.69 16.37 3.55
N GLU A 170 12.83 16.04 4.84
CA GLU A 170 13.96 15.30 5.39
C GLU A 170 14.04 13.87 4.83
N LEU A 171 12.89 13.23 4.60
CA LEU A 171 12.84 11.92 3.93
C LEU A 171 13.34 12.02 2.49
N LEU A 172 12.89 13.00 1.73
CA LEU A 172 13.33 13.21 0.34
C LEU A 172 14.85 13.46 0.24
N GLU A 173 15.38 14.30 1.12
CA GLU A 173 16.82 14.56 1.21
C GLU A 173 17.60 13.28 1.55
N ALA A 174 17.11 12.47 2.48
CA ALA A 174 17.74 11.20 2.84
C ALA A 174 17.72 10.20 1.67
N LEU A 175 16.59 10.05 0.97
CA LEU A 175 16.48 9.18 -0.20
C LEU A 175 17.46 9.58 -1.30
N VAL A 176 17.57 10.86 -1.59
CA VAL A 176 18.52 11.42 -2.56
C VAL A 176 19.96 11.16 -2.13
N LYS A 177 20.28 11.36 -0.85
CA LYS A 177 21.63 11.15 -0.31
C LYS A 177 22.06 9.68 -0.32
N GLU A 178 21.17 8.78 0.04
CA GLU A 178 21.47 7.38 0.33
C GLU A 178 21.25 6.43 -0.88
N THR A 179 20.78 6.96 -2.03
CA THR A 179 20.57 6.20 -3.27
C THR A 179 21.05 6.97 -4.49
N SER A 180 21.22 6.28 -5.62
CA SER A 180 21.50 6.86 -6.94
C SER A 180 20.28 6.80 -7.87
N ILE A 181 19.09 6.58 -7.33
CA ILE A 181 17.82 6.56 -8.09
C ILE A 181 17.66 7.89 -8.82
N SER A 182 17.37 7.81 -10.11
CA SER A 182 17.38 8.99 -10.99
C SER A 182 16.19 9.91 -10.75
N TRP A 183 15.00 9.34 -10.40
CA TRP A 183 13.77 10.11 -10.24
C TRP A 183 12.95 9.64 -9.04
N PHE A 184 12.57 10.60 -8.19
CA PHE A 184 11.57 10.44 -7.14
C PHE A 184 10.32 11.22 -7.50
N ARG A 185 9.16 10.54 -7.55
CA ARG A 185 7.86 11.13 -7.83
C ARG A 185 7.01 11.16 -6.57
N ASN A 186 6.43 12.31 -6.25
CA ASN A 186 5.51 12.47 -5.13
C ASN A 186 4.06 12.34 -5.63
N LEU A 187 3.31 11.36 -5.10
CA LEU A 187 1.91 11.15 -5.42
C LEU A 187 1.04 11.40 -4.19
N TYR A 188 -0.16 11.96 -4.38
CA TYR A 188 -1.15 12.23 -3.32
C TYR A 188 -0.66 13.18 -2.23
N LEU A 189 -0.44 14.43 -2.60
CA LEU A 189 -0.16 15.52 -1.67
C LEU A 189 -1.44 16.27 -1.32
N TYR A 190 -1.82 16.30 -0.06
CA TYR A 190 -2.91 17.17 0.37
C TYR A 190 -2.43 18.61 0.49
N SER A 191 -3.15 19.56 -0.13
CA SER A 191 -2.70 20.94 -0.30
C SER A 191 -2.31 21.65 1.00
N ALA A 192 -3.06 21.43 2.09
CA ALA A 192 -2.77 22.05 3.39
C ALA A 192 -1.47 21.54 4.05
N GLY A 193 -0.89 20.46 3.55
CA GLY A 193 0.37 19.90 4.04
C GLY A 193 1.61 20.41 3.29
N ILE A 194 1.43 21.17 2.21
CA ILE A 194 2.54 21.70 1.42
C ILE A 194 3.16 22.90 2.14
N THR A 195 4.44 22.76 2.47
CA THR A 195 5.21 23.78 3.18
C THR A 195 6.23 24.45 2.25
N PRO A 196 6.67 25.71 2.52
CA PRO A 196 7.76 26.33 1.79
C PRO A 196 9.02 25.43 1.74
N ARG A 197 9.38 24.80 2.85
CA ARG A 197 10.52 23.87 2.92
C ARG A 197 10.40 22.69 1.95
N LEU A 198 9.21 22.10 1.81
CA LEU A 198 8.97 21.02 0.84
C LEU A 198 9.18 21.51 -0.59
N LEU A 199 8.66 22.69 -0.92
CA LEU A 199 8.82 23.28 -2.25
C LEU A 199 10.28 23.63 -2.55
N GLU A 200 11.03 24.13 -1.57
CA GLU A 200 12.48 24.38 -1.70
C GLU A 200 13.25 23.12 -2.03
N VAL A 201 12.99 22.01 -1.32
CA VAL A 201 13.64 20.70 -1.56
C VAL A 201 13.32 20.18 -2.95
N ILE A 202 12.04 20.22 -3.37
CA ILE A 202 11.61 19.78 -4.70
C ILE A 202 12.24 20.66 -5.80
N ALA A 203 12.38 21.95 -5.57
CA ALA A 203 12.94 22.87 -6.55
C ALA A 203 14.47 22.76 -6.68
N ALA A 204 15.16 22.49 -5.57
CA ALA A 204 16.61 22.44 -5.51
C ALA A 204 17.23 21.14 -6.02
N GLU A 205 16.52 20.00 -5.84
CA GLU A 205 17.06 18.69 -6.17
C GLU A 205 16.50 18.15 -7.51
N PRO A 206 17.35 18.04 -8.56
CA PRO A 206 16.89 17.61 -9.89
C PRO A 206 16.33 16.17 -9.94
N ARG A 207 16.71 15.29 -9.00
CA ARG A 207 16.20 13.92 -8.92
C ARG A 207 14.83 13.83 -8.28
N ILE A 208 14.36 14.89 -7.65
CA ILE A 208 12.97 14.98 -7.18
C ILE A 208 12.17 15.67 -8.29
N LEU A 209 11.22 14.95 -8.87
CA LEU A 209 10.43 15.48 -9.97
C LEU A 209 9.63 16.71 -9.51
N ARG A 210 9.70 17.77 -10.31
CA ARG A 210 8.91 19.02 -10.11
C ARG A 210 7.45 18.80 -10.52
N TYR A 211 6.85 17.81 -9.87
CA TYR A 211 5.49 17.33 -10.11
C TYR A 211 4.76 17.22 -8.77
N LEU A 212 3.60 17.82 -8.67
CA LEU A 212 2.75 17.77 -7.49
C LEU A 212 1.40 17.18 -7.90
N ASP A 213 1.11 15.99 -7.40
CA ASP A 213 -0.18 15.31 -7.56
C ASP A 213 -1.07 15.67 -6.37
N MET A 214 -2.04 16.55 -6.62
CA MET A 214 -2.91 17.08 -5.58
C MET A 214 -4.37 16.99 -5.99
N PRO A 215 -5.22 16.34 -5.19
CA PRO A 215 -6.66 16.39 -5.41
C PRO A 215 -7.20 17.79 -5.08
N MET A 216 -7.86 18.41 -6.03
CA MET A 216 -8.59 19.65 -5.80
C MET A 216 -9.93 19.33 -5.13
N GLN A 217 -10.13 19.86 -3.92
CA GLN A 217 -11.33 19.54 -3.13
C GLN A 217 -12.57 20.32 -3.55
N HIS A 218 -12.39 21.49 -4.13
CA HIS A 218 -13.46 22.34 -4.67
C HIS A 218 -12.89 23.30 -5.71
N ALA A 219 -13.75 23.80 -6.56
CA ALA A 219 -13.48 24.97 -7.42
C ALA A 219 -14.53 26.04 -7.07
N SER A 220 -14.09 27.07 -6.38
CA SER A 220 -14.91 28.23 -6.03
C SER A 220 -14.18 29.46 -6.52
N ASP A 221 -14.92 30.37 -7.15
CA ASP A 221 -14.46 31.69 -7.53
C ASP A 221 -14.27 32.59 -6.29
#